data_12d227e33a5d1810152216dbf142abbe
#
_entry.id   12d227e33a5d1810152216dbf142abbe
#
_cell.length_a   1.000
_cell.length_b   1.000
_cell.length_c   1.000
_cell.angle_alpha   90.00
_cell.angle_beta   90.00
_cell.angle_gamma   90.00
#
_symmetry.space_group_name_H-M   'P 1'
#
loop_
_entity.id
_entity.type
_entity.pdbx_description
1 polymer ?
#
loop_
_entity_poly.entity_id
_entity_poly.type
_entity_poly.pdbx_seq_one_letter_code
_entity_poly.pdbx_strand_id
1 'polypeptide(L)'
;MQVLSYFLYFLNAEAGDLLTGWTFFVFGVGFLNADLADVPIFWGVAFLAFGFVTGVARLSVFAISYTRSLIFSSFWLNSLFTFLALVALLIYITSYFNNVREFMVSIFSYTCYMHGFLNLGNTCYFNSAMQSLLHILPISEHIYKTRYVGDCKFTKLYHDLVTMYFSRQESNKIDLTPLLKEFQTMFPRFKLHEPHDTQDALFCIIDILEKEYGIIKRLIYGKKTQITISPDGKNTSDTDYSIQTLTIDDHVCKVSDLINKSMNWNTLEGYVDDNGKVHHVATTRTIFKQLQPVMIISFDKKSRIQVEEDLSFTDDIKYSLQSCVIHEGVQWGGHYYSMCKFNDKWYAQDDEHIGEVNLKEIDGYYILIYILKNQ
;
A
#
# COMPACT_ATOMS: atom_id res chain seq x y z
N MET A 1 -31.65 20.42 12.04
CA MET A 1 -32.99 20.05 12.62
C MET A 1 -33.98 19.56 11.57
N GLN A 2 -34.05 20.13 10.38
CA GLN A 2 -34.95 19.65 9.31
C GLN A 2 -34.64 18.20 8.81
N VAL A 3 -33.39 17.77 8.76
CA VAL A 3 -33.00 16.40 8.33
C VAL A 3 -33.49 15.32 9.32
N LEU A 4 -33.56 15.64 10.62
CA LEU A 4 -34.01 14.68 11.63
C LEU A 4 -35.55 14.49 11.60
N SER A 5 -36.32 15.51 11.17
CA SER A 5 -37.77 15.42 11.03
C SER A 5 -38.17 14.56 9.84
N TYR A 6 -37.37 14.55 8.75
CA TYR A 6 -37.57 13.68 7.59
C TYR A 6 -37.21 12.22 7.89
N PHE A 7 -36.20 11.98 8.71
CA PHE A 7 -35.84 10.62 9.13
C PHE A 7 -36.90 9.96 10.02
N LEU A 8 -37.57 10.72 10.89
CA LEU A 8 -38.64 10.22 11.72
C LEU A 8 -39.96 10.00 10.96
N TYR A 9 -40.21 10.77 9.90
CA TYR A 9 -41.36 10.55 9.00
C TYR A 9 -41.18 9.25 8.21
N PHE A 10 -39.95 8.90 7.86
CA PHE A 10 -39.59 7.70 7.11
C PHE A 10 -39.81 6.39 7.89
N LEU A 11 -39.67 6.42 9.20
CA LEU A 11 -39.87 5.24 10.07
C LEU A 11 -41.35 4.86 10.28
N ASN A 12 -42.29 5.74 9.94
CA ASN A 12 -43.73 5.53 10.14
C ASN A 12 -44.56 5.30 8.87
N ALA A 13 -43.93 5.21 7.68
CA ALA A 13 -44.63 5.00 6.43
C ALA A 13 -44.82 3.50 6.13
N GLU A 14 -45.98 3.11 5.66
CA GLU A 14 -46.24 1.75 5.15
C GLU A 14 -45.40 1.45 3.90
N ALA A 15 -45.10 0.16 3.63
CA ALA A 15 -44.12 -0.31 2.65
C ALA A 15 -44.32 0.22 1.18
N GLY A 16 -45.48 0.77 0.85
CA GLY A 16 -45.78 1.41 -0.44
C GLY A 16 -45.21 2.82 -0.59
N ASP A 17 -45.08 3.56 0.53
CA ASP A 17 -44.60 4.95 0.53
C ASP A 17 -43.07 5.02 0.63
N LEU A 18 -42.41 3.93 1.04
CA LEU A 18 -40.95 3.82 1.09
C LEU A 18 -40.27 4.03 -0.27
N LEU A 19 -40.86 3.54 -1.34
CA LEU A 19 -40.31 3.66 -2.69
C LEU A 19 -40.38 5.10 -3.23
N THR A 20 -41.48 5.79 -2.96
CA THR A 20 -41.68 7.20 -3.36
C THR A 20 -40.82 8.14 -2.52
N GLY A 21 -40.69 7.89 -1.20
CA GLY A 21 -39.85 8.67 -0.29
C GLY A 21 -38.36 8.64 -0.68
N TRP A 22 -37.84 7.48 -1.08
CA TRP A 22 -36.45 7.35 -1.54
C TRP A 22 -36.19 8.01 -2.89
N THR A 23 -37.16 7.96 -3.79
CA THR A 23 -37.07 8.66 -5.07
C THR A 23 -36.96 10.17 -4.87
N PHE A 24 -37.76 10.73 -3.96
CA PHE A 24 -37.68 12.15 -3.57
C PHE A 24 -36.37 12.50 -2.83
N PHE A 25 -35.84 11.60 -2.00
CA PHE A 25 -34.57 11.82 -1.30
C PHE A 25 -33.37 11.86 -2.26
N VAL A 26 -33.29 10.90 -3.21
CA VAL A 26 -32.23 10.87 -4.22
C VAL A 26 -32.31 12.07 -5.16
N PHE A 27 -33.52 12.45 -5.57
CA PHE A 27 -33.75 13.68 -6.36
C PHE A 27 -33.48 14.94 -5.54
N GLY A 28 -33.85 14.97 -4.25
CA GLY A 28 -33.63 16.11 -3.38
C GLY A 28 -32.14 16.38 -3.09
N VAL A 29 -31.34 15.33 -2.92
CA VAL A 29 -29.86 15.44 -2.76
C VAL A 29 -29.18 15.88 -4.07
N GLY A 30 -29.69 15.43 -5.22
CA GLY A 30 -29.20 15.87 -6.52
C GLY A 30 -29.48 17.35 -6.82
N PHE A 31 -30.60 17.89 -6.30
CA PHE A 31 -30.97 19.31 -6.48
C PHE A 31 -30.19 20.25 -5.54
N LEU A 32 -29.74 19.76 -4.39
CA LEU A 32 -28.98 20.56 -3.41
C LEU A 32 -27.49 20.71 -3.75
N ASN A 33 -26.95 19.89 -4.68
CA ASN A 33 -25.56 19.94 -5.13
C ASN A 33 -25.52 19.87 -6.67
N ALA A 34 -25.93 20.96 -7.31
CA ALA A 34 -25.97 21.08 -8.76
C ALA A 34 -24.61 20.79 -9.44
N ASP A 35 -23.50 21.08 -8.77
CA ASP A 35 -22.13 20.85 -9.27
C ASP A 35 -21.75 19.36 -9.35
N LEU A 36 -22.48 18.46 -8.65
CA LEU A 36 -22.28 17.01 -8.70
C LEU A 36 -23.19 16.32 -9.73
N ALA A 37 -24.23 17.00 -10.21
CA ALA A 37 -25.22 16.43 -11.14
C ALA A 37 -24.67 16.18 -12.56
N ASP A 38 -23.60 16.89 -12.92
CA ASP A 38 -22.94 16.76 -14.24
C ASP A 38 -21.89 15.64 -14.31
N VAL A 39 -21.65 14.91 -13.20
CA VAL A 39 -20.68 13.80 -13.17
C VAL A 39 -21.39 12.48 -13.52
N PRO A 40 -21.09 11.86 -14.68
CA PRO A 40 -21.70 10.57 -15.08
C PRO A 40 -21.59 9.47 -14.01
N ILE A 41 -20.55 9.54 -13.17
CA ILE A 41 -20.27 8.61 -12.08
C ILE A 41 -21.30 8.71 -10.96
N PHE A 42 -21.78 9.94 -10.63
CA PHE A 42 -22.80 10.15 -9.60
C PHE A 42 -24.12 9.44 -9.95
N TRP A 43 -24.54 9.51 -11.20
CA TRP A 43 -25.74 8.83 -11.68
C TRP A 43 -25.57 7.31 -11.69
N GLY A 44 -24.38 6.81 -12.03
CA GLY A 44 -24.07 5.38 -11.97
C GLY A 44 -24.16 4.83 -10.54
N VAL A 45 -23.60 5.53 -9.56
CA VAL A 45 -23.67 5.15 -8.14
C VAL A 45 -25.10 5.25 -7.59
N ALA A 46 -25.84 6.30 -7.96
CA ALA A 46 -27.23 6.45 -7.58
C ALA A 46 -28.13 5.34 -8.17
N PHE A 47 -27.91 4.94 -9.42
CA PHE A 47 -28.62 3.83 -10.05
C PHE A 47 -28.29 2.47 -9.44
N LEU A 48 -27.01 2.22 -9.11
CA LEU A 48 -26.58 1.00 -8.43
C LEU A 48 -27.15 0.93 -7.00
N ALA A 49 -27.15 2.03 -6.26
CA ALA A 49 -27.76 2.12 -4.94
C ALA A 49 -29.28 1.89 -4.99
N PHE A 50 -29.96 2.47 -6.00
CA PHE A 50 -31.39 2.29 -6.20
C PHE A 50 -31.75 0.84 -6.60
N GLY A 51 -30.98 0.25 -7.50
CA GLY A 51 -31.14 -1.17 -7.88
C GLY A 51 -30.94 -2.11 -6.70
N PHE A 52 -29.98 -1.81 -5.83
CA PHE A 52 -29.71 -2.57 -4.62
C PHE A 52 -30.85 -2.49 -3.60
N VAL A 53 -31.31 -1.28 -3.28
CA VAL A 53 -32.41 -1.08 -2.31
C VAL A 53 -33.71 -1.73 -2.78
N THR A 54 -34.02 -1.63 -4.07
CA THR A 54 -35.21 -2.28 -4.66
C THR A 54 -35.08 -3.81 -4.71
N GLY A 55 -33.87 -4.34 -4.94
CA GLY A 55 -33.58 -5.78 -4.89
C GLY A 55 -33.73 -6.36 -3.49
N VAL A 56 -33.17 -5.69 -2.48
CA VAL A 56 -33.28 -6.09 -1.07
C VAL A 56 -34.70 -5.97 -0.56
N ALA A 57 -35.41 -4.90 -0.91
CA ALA A 57 -36.82 -4.72 -0.54
C ALA A 57 -37.72 -5.81 -1.15
N ARG A 58 -37.50 -6.19 -2.40
CA ARG A 58 -38.25 -7.30 -3.05
C ARG A 58 -37.95 -8.65 -2.43
N LEU A 59 -36.68 -8.94 -2.07
CA LEU A 59 -36.30 -10.18 -1.39
C LEU A 59 -36.87 -10.26 0.03
N SER A 60 -36.89 -9.16 0.78
CA SER A 60 -37.47 -9.12 2.12
C SER A 60 -38.99 -9.25 2.10
N VAL A 61 -39.69 -8.59 1.16
CA VAL A 61 -41.14 -8.75 0.99
C VAL A 61 -41.50 -10.17 0.55
N PHE A 62 -40.71 -10.77 -0.35
CA PHE A 62 -40.89 -12.16 -0.77
C PHE A 62 -40.67 -13.13 0.40
N ALA A 63 -39.63 -12.94 1.18
CA ALA A 63 -39.32 -13.74 2.39
C ALA A 63 -40.42 -13.62 3.45
N ILE A 64 -40.93 -12.42 3.71
CA ILE A 64 -42.04 -12.17 4.65
C ILE A 64 -43.36 -12.77 4.15
N SER A 65 -43.64 -12.67 2.86
CA SER A 65 -44.83 -13.28 2.23
C SER A 65 -44.77 -14.83 2.27
N TYR A 66 -43.59 -15.40 2.03
CA TYR A 66 -43.37 -16.84 2.05
C TYR A 66 -43.44 -17.41 3.47
N THR A 67 -42.89 -16.69 4.48
CA THR A 67 -42.96 -17.09 5.89
C THR A 67 -44.38 -17.03 6.45
N ARG A 68 -45.25 -16.09 5.99
CA ARG A 68 -46.66 -16.01 6.38
C ARG A 68 -47.46 -17.24 5.91
N SER A 69 -47.09 -17.85 4.80
CA SER A 69 -47.75 -19.06 4.27
C SER A 69 -47.32 -20.37 4.97
N LEU A 70 -46.18 -20.37 5.71
CA LEU A 70 -45.57 -21.51 6.36
C LEU A 70 -45.82 -21.60 7.89
N ILE A 71 -46.60 -20.70 8.47
CA ILE A 71 -46.81 -20.57 9.94
C ILE A 71 -47.53 -21.81 10.56
N PHE A 72 -47.83 -22.87 9.82
CA PHE A 72 -48.55 -24.03 10.36
C PHE A 72 -47.75 -25.30 10.64
N SER A 73 -46.41 -25.30 10.49
CA SER A 73 -45.63 -26.48 10.92
C SER A 73 -44.22 -26.16 11.38
N SER A 74 -44.01 -26.31 12.66
CA SER A 74 -42.74 -26.41 13.40
C SER A 74 -41.88 -25.12 13.55
N PHE A 75 -41.92 -24.56 14.75
CA PHE A 75 -41.08 -23.46 15.25
C PHE A 75 -39.59 -23.61 14.95
N TRP A 76 -39.04 -24.82 14.92
CA TRP A 76 -37.63 -25.08 14.61
C TRP A 76 -37.24 -24.89 13.15
N LEU A 77 -38.10 -25.23 12.19
CA LEU A 77 -37.81 -25.02 10.77
C LEU A 77 -37.80 -23.54 10.43
N ASN A 78 -38.73 -22.76 11.01
CA ASN A 78 -38.79 -21.32 10.78
C ASN A 78 -37.57 -20.57 11.38
N SER A 79 -37.05 -21.02 12.53
CA SER A 79 -35.82 -20.49 13.11
C SER A 79 -34.59 -20.77 12.26
N LEU A 80 -34.49 -21.95 11.68
CA LEU A 80 -33.39 -22.33 10.79
C LEU A 80 -33.43 -21.56 9.47
N PHE A 81 -34.61 -21.41 8.86
CA PHE A 81 -34.75 -20.61 7.62
C PHE A 81 -34.47 -19.12 7.85
N THR A 82 -34.89 -18.54 8.97
CA THR A 82 -34.54 -17.15 9.33
C THR A 82 -33.05 -16.99 9.58
N PHE A 83 -32.43 -17.93 10.25
CA PHE A 83 -30.97 -17.92 10.45
C PHE A 83 -30.19 -18.04 9.15
N LEU A 84 -30.57 -18.96 8.25
CA LEU A 84 -29.94 -19.12 6.94
C LEU A 84 -30.13 -17.89 6.05
N ALA A 85 -31.32 -17.25 6.09
CA ALA A 85 -31.58 -16.01 5.36
C ALA A 85 -30.72 -14.86 5.89
N LEU A 86 -30.52 -14.75 7.21
CA LEU A 86 -29.64 -13.75 7.82
C LEU A 86 -28.16 -14.00 7.46
N VAL A 87 -27.72 -15.26 7.47
CA VAL A 87 -26.36 -15.63 7.05
C VAL A 87 -26.15 -15.30 5.57
N ALA A 88 -27.08 -15.64 4.69
CA ALA A 88 -27.01 -15.29 3.27
C ALA A 88 -27.02 -13.79 3.04
N LEU A 89 -27.79 -13.02 3.81
CA LEU A 89 -27.79 -11.55 3.76
C LEU A 89 -26.45 -10.99 4.23
N LEU A 90 -25.85 -11.53 5.29
CA LEU A 90 -24.54 -11.14 5.78
C LEU A 90 -23.44 -11.42 4.75
N ILE A 91 -23.45 -12.60 4.11
CA ILE A 91 -22.52 -12.95 3.04
C ILE A 91 -22.68 -11.99 1.84
N TYR A 92 -23.92 -11.70 1.46
CA TYR A 92 -24.22 -10.77 0.36
C TYR A 92 -23.76 -9.34 0.68
N ILE A 93 -23.99 -8.86 1.90
CA ILE A 93 -23.56 -7.53 2.36
C ILE A 93 -22.01 -7.46 2.37
N THR A 94 -21.33 -8.52 2.85
CA THR A 94 -19.86 -8.56 2.88
C THR A 94 -19.28 -8.59 1.46
N SER A 95 -19.86 -9.38 0.57
CA SER A 95 -19.48 -9.43 -0.85
C SER A 95 -19.73 -8.07 -1.55
N TYR A 96 -20.84 -7.42 -1.26
CA TYR A 96 -21.16 -6.09 -1.77
C TYR A 96 -20.15 -5.04 -1.31
N PHE A 97 -19.81 -5.00 0.00
CA PHE A 97 -18.81 -4.07 0.52
C PHE A 97 -17.42 -4.35 -0.05
N ASN A 98 -17.06 -5.60 -0.29
CA ASN A 98 -15.80 -5.94 -0.97
C ASN A 98 -15.81 -5.46 -2.43
N ASN A 99 -16.89 -5.66 -3.17
CA ASN A 99 -17.02 -5.17 -4.55
C ASN A 99 -17.03 -3.63 -4.63
N VAL A 100 -17.69 -2.94 -3.68
CA VAL A 100 -17.64 -1.47 -3.58
C VAL A 100 -16.24 -1.00 -3.23
N ARG A 101 -15.54 -1.70 -2.34
CA ARG A 101 -14.15 -1.41 -2.01
C ARG A 101 -13.23 -1.56 -3.22
N GLU A 102 -13.33 -2.66 -3.96
CA GLU A 102 -12.58 -2.90 -5.20
C GLU A 102 -12.91 -1.86 -6.27
N PHE A 103 -14.20 -1.49 -6.41
CA PHE A 103 -14.65 -0.44 -7.31
C PHE A 103 -14.10 0.94 -6.89
N MET A 104 -14.12 1.28 -5.58
CA MET A 104 -13.54 2.52 -5.07
C MET A 104 -12.02 2.55 -5.23
N VAL A 105 -11.33 1.42 -5.06
CA VAL A 105 -9.89 1.27 -5.34
C VAL A 105 -9.63 1.47 -6.83
N SER A 106 -10.47 0.92 -7.70
CA SER A 106 -10.37 1.12 -9.15
C SER A 106 -10.61 2.59 -9.54
N ILE A 107 -11.61 3.27 -8.97
CA ILE A 107 -11.83 4.71 -9.19
C ILE A 107 -10.63 5.52 -8.70
N PHE A 108 -10.07 5.19 -7.54
CA PHE A 108 -8.88 5.84 -7.00
C PHE A 108 -7.69 5.70 -7.94
N SER A 109 -7.51 4.53 -8.56
CA SER A 109 -6.46 4.29 -9.56
C SER A 109 -6.73 4.98 -10.91
N TYR A 110 -8.01 5.12 -11.31
CA TYR A 110 -8.38 5.74 -12.60
C TYR A 110 -8.29 7.28 -12.62
N THR A 111 -8.37 7.94 -11.46
CA THR A 111 -8.35 9.40 -11.37
C THR A 111 -7.01 9.98 -10.90
N CYS A 112 -6.04 9.14 -10.56
CA CYS A 112 -4.75 9.60 -10.10
C CYS A 112 -3.85 9.96 -11.30
N TYR A 113 -3.40 11.20 -11.34
CA TYR A 113 -2.37 11.67 -12.26
C TYR A 113 -1.00 11.58 -11.57
N MET A 114 0.01 11.21 -12.33
CA MET A 114 1.37 11.24 -11.82
C MET A 114 1.91 12.68 -11.78
N HIS A 115 2.64 13.01 -10.74
CA HIS A 115 3.20 14.35 -10.53
C HIS A 115 4.71 14.28 -10.38
N GLY A 116 5.42 15.14 -11.09
CA GLY A 116 6.86 15.33 -10.93
C GLY A 116 7.20 16.19 -9.71
N PHE A 117 8.43 16.10 -9.22
CA PHE A 117 8.95 16.90 -8.11
C PHE A 117 10.03 17.83 -8.59
N LEU A 118 10.00 19.10 -8.15
CA LEU A 118 11.05 20.05 -8.49
C LEU A 118 12.40 19.59 -7.94
N ASN A 119 13.45 19.62 -8.79
CA ASN A 119 14.80 19.41 -8.32
C ASN A 119 15.35 20.73 -7.77
N LEU A 120 15.59 20.77 -6.47
CA LEU A 120 16.05 21.93 -5.71
C LEU A 120 17.59 22.04 -5.65
N GLY A 121 18.29 21.29 -6.50
CA GLY A 121 19.75 21.14 -6.51
C GLY A 121 20.22 19.94 -5.70
N ASN A 122 20.61 18.87 -6.42
CA ASN A 122 21.02 17.57 -5.86
C ASN A 122 19.96 16.89 -4.96
N THR A 123 18.66 17.16 -5.18
CA THR A 123 17.57 16.58 -4.37
C THR A 123 16.93 15.36 -5.02
N CYS A 124 17.49 14.84 -6.09
CA CYS A 124 17.02 13.64 -6.79
C CYS A 124 16.91 12.41 -5.86
N TYR A 125 17.82 12.28 -4.88
CA TYR A 125 17.77 11.24 -3.86
C TYR A 125 16.50 11.29 -3.01
N PHE A 126 16.06 12.50 -2.64
CA PHE A 126 14.85 12.71 -1.85
C PHE A 126 13.60 12.56 -2.70
N ASN A 127 13.61 13.13 -3.90
CA ASN A 127 12.52 13.03 -4.86
C ASN A 127 12.21 11.56 -5.19
N SER A 128 13.23 10.76 -5.51
CA SER A 128 13.06 9.33 -5.84
C SER A 128 12.58 8.51 -4.64
N ALA A 129 13.07 8.78 -3.42
CA ALA A 129 12.58 8.16 -2.20
C ALA A 129 11.09 8.47 -1.97
N MET A 130 10.70 9.73 -2.12
CA MET A 130 9.31 10.18 -1.95
C MET A 130 8.37 9.59 -2.99
N GLN A 131 8.76 9.57 -4.27
CA GLN A 131 7.99 8.93 -5.33
C GLN A 131 7.77 7.45 -5.05
N SER A 132 8.82 6.73 -4.68
CA SER A 132 8.74 5.30 -4.38
C SER A 132 7.80 5.00 -3.22
N LEU A 133 7.83 5.81 -2.15
CA LEU A 133 6.92 5.67 -1.00
C LEU A 133 5.47 5.97 -1.33
N LEU A 134 5.21 7.03 -2.11
CA LEU A 134 3.86 7.41 -2.53
C LEU A 134 3.20 6.30 -3.35
N HIS A 135 3.99 5.54 -4.10
CA HIS A 135 3.48 4.43 -4.92
C HIS A 135 3.36 3.10 -4.16
N ILE A 136 3.64 3.07 -2.85
CA ILE A 136 3.20 1.98 -1.98
C ILE A 136 1.71 2.21 -1.67
N LEU A 137 0.84 1.87 -2.62
CA LEU A 137 -0.58 2.22 -2.59
C LEU A 137 -1.29 1.84 -1.27
N PRO A 138 -1.05 0.67 -0.63
CA PRO A 138 -1.70 0.35 0.65
C PRO A 138 -1.37 1.35 1.77
N ILE A 139 -0.18 1.94 1.76
CA ILE A 139 0.24 2.96 2.74
C ILE A 139 -0.39 4.30 2.38
N SER A 140 -0.24 4.74 1.14
CA SER A 140 -0.74 6.03 0.68
C SER A 140 -2.26 6.13 0.77
N GLU A 141 -2.97 5.05 0.44
CA GLU A 141 -4.43 4.96 0.60
C GLU A 141 -4.85 5.08 2.08
N HIS A 142 -4.14 4.40 2.98
CA HIS A 142 -4.42 4.50 4.41
C HIS A 142 -4.20 5.93 4.91
N ILE A 143 -3.09 6.57 4.54
CA ILE A 143 -2.77 7.95 4.93
C ILE A 143 -3.80 8.93 4.36
N TYR A 144 -4.18 8.78 3.08
CA TYR A 144 -5.19 9.60 2.42
C TYR A 144 -6.56 9.55 3.12
N LYS A 145 -6.98 8.35 3.56
CA LYS A 145 -8.26 8.13 4.25
C LYS A 145 -8.25 8.50 5.73
N THR A 146 -7.07 8.66 6.34
CA THR A 146 -6.92 8.87 7.78
C THR A 146 -6.52 10.31 8.05
N ARG A 147 -7.32 11.03 8.85
CA ARG A 147 -6.91 12.37 9.30
C ARG A 147 -5.70 12.26 10.22
N TYR A 148 -4.64 13.00 9.92
CA TYR A 148 -3.50 13.12 10.81
C TYR A 148 -3.81 14.06 11.98
N VAL A 149 -3.53 13.62 13.21
CA VAL A 149 -3.77 14.36 14.46
C VAL A 149 -2.53 14.46 15.35
N GLY A 150 -1.36 13.98 14.89
CA GLY A 150 -0.10 14.04 15.63
C GLY A 150 0.57 15.42 15.54
N ASP A 151 1.67 15.58 16.28
CA ASP A 151 2.44 16.83 16.38
C ASP A 151 3.70 16.84 15.49
N CYS A 152 4.06 15.71 14.85
CA CYS A 152 5.22 15.63 13.99
C CYS A 152 5.01 16.45 12.70
N LYS A 153 5.75 17.54 12.56
CA LYS A 153 5.60 18.47 11.44
C LYS A 153 5.94 17.82 10.09
N PHE A 154 6.97 16.96 10.04
CA PHE A 154 7.30 16.20 8.83
C PHE A 154 6.12 15.32 8.41
N THR A 155 5.55 14.55 9.35
CA THR A 155 4.43 13.64 9.05
C THR A 155 3.19 14.41 8.59
N LYS A 156 2.93 15.59 9.16
CA LYS A 156 1.85 16.46 8.69
C LYS A 156 2.07 16.90 7.24
N LEU A 157 3.26 17.37 6.92
CA LEU A 157 3.61 17.78 5.55
C LEU A 157 3.55 16.61 4.57
N TYR A 158 3.94 15.39 5.01
CA TYR A 158 3.83 14.19 4.21
C TYR A 158 2.36 13.79 3.98
N HIS A 159 1.51 13.88 5.00
CA HIS A 159 0.07 13.68 4.88
C HIS A 159 -0.56 14.66 3.87
N ASP A 160 -0.19 15.94 3.96
CA ASP A 160 -0.67 16.98 3.05
C ASP A 160 -0.19 16.70 1.61
N LEU A 161 1.07 16.21 1.44
CA LEU A 161 1.60 15.78 0.16
C LEU A 161 0.79 14.60 -0.40
N VAL A 162 0.52 13.55 0.38
CA VAL A 162 -0.29 12.40 -0.05
C VAL A 162 -1.67 12.87 -0.49
N THR A 163 -2.32 13.72 0.30
CA THR A 163 -3.65 14.25 -0.01
C THR A 163 -3.63 15.06 -1.30
N MET A 164 -2.65 15.93 -1.47
CA MET A 164 -2.49 16.75 -2.67
C MET A 164 -2.17 15.91 -3.91
N TYR A 165 -1.26 14.93 -3.78
CA TYR A 165 -0.82 14.07 -4.87
C TYR A 165 -1.98 13.28 -5.47
N PHE A 166 -2.83 12.69 -4.63
CA PHE A 166 -3.92 11.83 -5.07
C PHE A 166 -5.25 12.57 -5.32
N SER A 167 -5.38 13.85 -4.95
CA SER A 167 -6.60 14.63 -5.21
C SER A 167 -6.56 15.49 -6.48
N ARG A 168 -5.38 15.71 -7.06
CA ARG A 168 -5.24 16.56 -8.25
C ARG A 168 -5.68 15.83 -9.52
N GLN A 169 -6.37 16.56 -10.38
CA GLN A 169 -6.90 16.04 -11.66
C GLN A 169 -6.00 16.34 -12.88
N GLU A 170 -4.89 17.04 -12.68
CA GLU A 170 -3.95 17.39 -13.74
C GLU A 170 -2.53 17.09 -13.28
N SER A 171 -1.67 16.61 -14.20
CA SER A 171 -0.25 16.43 -13.92
C SER A 171 0.40 17.79 -13.64
N ASN A 172 1.04 17.92 -12.49
CA ASN A 172 1.69 19.15 -12.04
C ASN A 172 3.07 18.85 -11.46
N LYS A 173 3.90 19.87 -11.43
CA LYS A 173 5.15 19.85 -10.67
C LYS A 173 4.88 20.27 -9.24
N ILE A 174 5.37 19.46 -8.29
CA ILE A 174 5.18 19.69 -6.85
C ILE A 174 6.50 20.16 -6.26
N ASP A 175 6.44 21.22 -5.45
CA ASP A 175 7.56 21.73 -4.69
C ASP A 175 7.63 21.03 -3.31
N LEU A 176 8.68 20.23 -3.09
CA LEU A 176 8.94 19.54 -1.83
C LEU A 176 9.78 20.37 -0.84
N THR A 177 10.06 21.66 -1.12
CA THR A 177 10.89 22.52 -0.25
C THR A 177 10.46 22.49 1.23
N PRO A 178 9.16 22.58 1.60
CA PRO A 178 8.76 22.55 2.99
C PRO A 178 9.09 21.21 3.67
N LEU A 179 8.87 20.10 2.97
CA LEU A 179 9.10 18.76 3.46
C LEU A 179 10.61 18.47 3.59
N LEU A 180 11.39 18.84 2.58
CA LEU A 180 12.84 18.68 2.58
C LEU A 180 13.51 19.50 3.71
N LYS A 181 13.08 20.74 3.95
CA LYS A 181 13.59 21.57 5.05
C LYS A 181 13.33 20.93 6.40
N GLU A 182 12.15 20.36 6.59
CA GLU A 182 11.82 19.70 7.85
C GLU A 182 12.65 18.41 8.01
N PHE A 183 12.80 17.64 6.94
CA PHE A 183 13.66 16.46 6.92
C PHE A 183 15.11 16.79 7.28
N GLN A 184 15.68 17.84 6.71
CA GLN A 184 17.03 18.32 7.00
C GLN A 184 17.17 18.84 8.44
N THR A 185 16.11 19.39 9.02
CA THR A 185 16.09 19.80 10.43
C THR A 185 16.18 18.58 11.34
N MET A 186 15.48 17.50 11.02
CA MET A 186 15.52 16.24 11.76
C MET A 186 16.85 15.47 11.55
N PHE A 187 17.40 15.55 10.34
CA PHE A 187 18.62 14.85 9.93
C PHE A 187 19.63 15.81 9.30
N PRO A 188 20.41 16.57 10.11
CA PRO A 188 21.34 17.61 9.63
C PRO A 188 22.46 17.10 8.71
N ARG A 189 22.64 15.78 8.60
CA ARG A 189 23.60 15.17 7.66
C ARG A 189 23.21 15.33 6.20
N PHE A 190 21.90 15.48 5.90
CA PHE A 190 21.39 15.69 4.55
C PHE A 190 21.41 17.17 4.20
N LYS A 191 22.56 17.67 3.79
CA LYS A 191 22.72 19.10 3.49
C LYS A 191 22.18 19.43 2.10
N LEU A 192 21.65 20.64 1.98
CA LEU A 192 21.20 21.16 0.71
C LEU A 192 22.38 21.30 -0.28
N HIS A 193 22.13 20.97 -1.54
CA HIS A 193 23.11 20.99 -2.64
C HIS A 193 24.27 19.98 -2.52
N GLU A 194 24.27 19.11 -1.52
CA GLU A 194 25.18 17.96 -1.46
C GLU A 194 24.46 16.69 -1.98
N PRO A 195 25.18 15.81 -2.70
CA PRO A 195 24.62 14.49 -3.08
C PRO A 195 24.48 13.59 -1.86
N HIS A 196 23.37 12.88 -1.77
CA HIS A 196 23.08 11.93 -0.69
C HIS A 196 22.53 10.62 -1.25
N ASP A 197 22.53 9.61 -0.43
CA ASP A 197 22.03 8.30 -0.77
C ASP A 197 20.51 8.21 -0.59
N THR A 198 19.80 7.71 -1.61
CA THR A 198 18.35 7.50 -1.57
C THR A 198 17.93 6.46 -0.54
N GLN A 199 18.72 5.38 -0.34
CA GLN A 199 18.41 4.35 0.66
C GLN A 199 18.45 4.92 2.06
N ASP A 200 19.47 5.74 2.37
CA ASP A 200 19.59 6.44 3.65
C ASP A 200 18.41 7.38 3.91
N ALA A 201 18.00 8.13 2.87
CA ALA A 201 16.85 9.02 2.98
C ALA A 201 15.55 8.22 3.18
N LEU A 202 15.32 7.18 2.40
CA LEU A 202 14.16 6.30 2.49
C LEU A 202 14.05 5.67 3.89
N PHE A 203 15.18 5.17 4.43
CA PHE A 203 15.22 4.60 5.77
C PHE A 203 14.82 5.64 6.84
N CYS A 204 15.38 6.85 6.78
CA CYS A 204 15.03 7.93 7.70
C CYS A 204 13.55 8.34 7.61
N ILE A 205 12.99 8.39 6.40
CA ILE A 205 11.58 8.74 6.18
C ILE A 205 10.66 7.65 6.77
N ILE A 206 10.97 6.38 6.53
CA ILE A 206 10.23 5.25 7.11
C ILE A 206 10.27 5.33 8.65
N ASP A 207 11.45 5.59 9.25
CA ASP A 207 11.62 5.71 10.71
C ASP A 207 10.78 6.86 11.32
N ILE A 208 10.60 7.97 10.59
CA ILE A 208 9.68 9.03 11.04
C ILE A 208 8.22 8.54 10.98
N LEU A 209 7.83 8.02 9.81
CA LEU A 209 6.42 7.70 9.53
C LEU A 209 5.92 6.53 10.37
N GLU A 210 6.77 5.54 10.70
CA GLU A 210 6.36 4.39 11.51
C GLU A 210 5.97 4.73 12.95
N LYS A 211 6.53 5.84 13.49
CA LYS A 211 6.21 6.33 14.83
C LYS A 211 4.81 6.92 14.92
N GLU A 212 4.32 7.42 13.79
CA GLU A 212 3.04 8.11 13.70
C GLU A 212 1.93 7.24 13.05
N TYR A 213 2.32 6.38 12.11
CA TYR A 213 1.40 5.50 11.40
C TYR A 213 1.72 4.03 11.66
N GLY A 214 0.98 3.39 12.56
CA GLY A 214 1.16 1.97 12.88
C GLY A 214 1.00 1.02 11.69
N ILE A 215 0.38 1.46 10.58
CA ILE A 215 0.28 0.72 9.33
C ILE A 215 1.65 0.49 8.70
N ILE A 216 2.56 1.45 8.80
CA ILE A 216 3.92 1.37 8.24
C ILE A 216 4.64 0.15 8.82
N LYS A 217 4.65 0.03 10.16
CA LYS A 217 5.29 -1.09 10.84
C LYS A 217 4.67 -2.43 10.44
N ARG A 218 3.36 -2.50 10.31
CA ARG A 218 2.66 -3.74 9.93
C ARG A 218 2.93 -4.17 8.49
N LEU A 219 3.14 -3.22 7.58
CA LEU A 219 3.31 -3.54 6.15
C LEU A 219 4.77 -3.71 5.75
N ILE A 220 5.71 -2.93 6.35
CA ILE A 220 7.11 -2.87 5.91
C ILE A 220 8.01 -3.80 6.73
N TYR A 221 7.66 -4.12 8.00
CA TYR A 221 8.55 -4.91 8.85
C TYR A 221 8.28 -6.40 8.76
N GLY A 222 9.35 -7.16 8.56
CA GLY A 222 9.42 -8.61 8.64
C GLY A 222 10.36 -9.06 9.76
N LYS A 223 10.51 -10.37 9.91
CA LYS A 223 11.44 -11.00 10.86
C LYS A 223 12.39 -11.94 10.17
N LYS A 224 13.65 -11.92 10.60
CA LYS A 224 14.68 -12.87 10.22
C LYS A 224 15.17 -13.63 11.43
N THR A 225 15.60 -14.87 11.21
CA THR A 225 16.31 -15.66 12.20
C THR A 225 17.72 -15.90 11.70
N GLN A 226 18.69 -15.44 12.45
CA GLN A 226 20.09 -15.84 12.27
C GLN A 226 20.33 -17.13 13.05
N ILE A 227 20.92 -18.11 12.39
CA ILE A 227 21.27 -19.41 12.93
C ILE A 227 22.79 -19.53 12.85
N THR A 228 23.44 -19.68 14.00
CA THR A 228 24.89 -19.92 14.07
C THR A 228 25.16 -21.26 14.72
N ILE A 229 25.99 -22.08 14.10
CA ILE A 229 26.41 -23.41 14.58
C ILE A 229 27.92 -23.35 14.84
N SER A 230 28.29 -23.58 16.09
CA SER A 230 29.68 -23.74 16.52
C SER A 230 29.88 -25.19 17.00
N PRO A 231 31.16 -25.60 17.27
CA PRO A 231 31.45 -26.91 17.85
C PRO A 231 30.74 -27.18 19.18
N ASP A 232 30.42 -26.14 19.95
CA ASP A 232 29.77 -26.26 21.26
C ASP A 232 28.24 -26.22 21.21
N GLY A 233 27.65 -25.85 20.06
CA GLY A 233 26.20 -25.84 19.93
C GLY A 233 25.65 -24.91 18.85
N LYS A 234 24.34 -24.73 18.94
CA LYS A 234 23.57 -23.90 18.03
C LYS A 234 23.01 -22.70 18.77
N ASN A 235 23.24 -21.50 18.23
CA ASN A 235 22.60 -20.26 18.67
C ASN A 235 21.62 -19.76 17.60
N THR A 236 20.53 -19.13 18.04
CA THR A 236 19.53 -18.51 17.16
C THR A 236 19.09 -17.17 17.71
N SER A 237 19.10 -16.13 16.86
CA SER A 237 18.58 -14.81 17.23
C SER A 237 17.62 -14.29 16.19
N ASP A 238 16.53 -13.69 16.65
CA ASP A 238 15.51 -13.06 15.78
C ASP A 238 15.76 -11.55 15.71
N THR A 239 15.62 -10.99 14.52
CA THR A 239 15.74 -9.54 14.27
C THR A 239 14.61 -9.07 13.38
N ASP A 240 14.01 -7.93 13.72
CA ASP A 240 13.09 -7.23 12.82
C ASP A 240 13.91 -6.52 11.73
N TYR A 241 13.36 -6.43 10.53
CA TYR A 241 13.97 -5.69 9.41
C TYR A 241 12.90 -5.03 8.54
N SER A 242 13.22 -3.89 7.97
CA SER A 242 12.36 -3.15 7.03
C SER A 242 12.90 -3.21 5.59
N ILE A 243 14.22 -3.12 5.44
CA ILE A 243 14.90 -3.17 4.14
C ILE A 243 15.83 -4.38 4.09
N GLN A 244 15.76 -5.14 2.99
CA GLN A 244 16.66 -6.24 2.70
C GLN A 244 17.76 -5.75 1.77
N THR A 245 18.94 -5.51 2.28
CA THR A 245 20.11 -5.26 1.44
C THR A 245 20.67 -6.57 0.91
N LEU A 246 20.87 -6.64 -0.40
CA LEU A 246 21.48 -7.77 -1.11
C LEU A 246 22.83 -7.35 -1.68
N THR A 247 23.82 -8.20 -1.47
CA THR A 247 25.14 -8.03 -2.09
C THR A 247 25.12 -8.53 -3.51
N ILE A 248 25.49 -7.65 -4.43
CA ILE A 248 25.56 -8.00 -5.86
C ILE A 248 26.71 -8.97 -6.10
N ASP A 249 26.36 -10.05 -6.79
CA ASP A 249 27.30 -11.05 -7.30
C ASP A 249 27.26 -11.05 -8.83
N ASP A 250 28.40 -10.81 -9.47
CA ASP A 250 28.51 -10.73 -10.92
C ASP A 250 28.18 -12.06 -11.64
N HIS A 251 28.09 -13.17 -10.89
CA HIS A 251 27.68 -14.49 -11.39
C HIS A 251 26.18 -14.77 -11.25
N VAL A 252 25.42 -13.86 -10.59
CA VAL A 252 23.99 -14.01 -10.35
C VAL A 252 23.23 -13.03 -11.23
N CYS A 253 22.30 -13.56 -12.01
CA CYS A 253 21.58 -12.77 -13.01
C CYS A 253 20.21 -12.27 -12.53
N LYS A 254 19.63 -12.89 -11.47
CA LYS A 254 18.24 -12.60 -11.04
C LYS A 254 18.15 -12.20 -9.58
N VAL A 255 17.14 -11.40 -9.26
CA VAL A 255 16.85 -10.97 -7.87
C VAL A 255 16.50 -12.17 -6.99
N SER A 256 15.68 -13.09 -7.48
CA SER A 256 15.33 -14.34 -6.76
C SER A 256 16.55 -15.18 -6.38
N ASP A 257 17.55 -15.25 -7.25
CA ASP A 257 18.78 -16.00 -6.99
C ASP A 257 19.66 -15.30 -5.94
N LEU A 258 19.71 -13.96 -5.94
CA LEU A 258 20.40 -13.19 -4.89
C LEU A 258 19.73 -13.37 -3.53
N ILE A 259 18.39 -13.36 -3.48
CA ILE A 259 17.65 -13.64 -2.26
C ILE A 259 18.00 -15.04 -1.72
N ASN A 260 17.95 -16.05 -2.58
CA ASN A 260 18.30 -17.43 -2.20
C ASN A 260 19.75 -17.52 -1.73
N LYS A 261 20.68 -16.87 -2.42
CA LYS A 261 22.10 -16.82 -2.04
C LYS A 261 22.30 -16.16 -0.66
N SER A 262 21.54 -15.11 -0.36
CA SER A 262 21.64 -14.42 0.94
C SER A 262 21.26 -15.29 2.15
N MET A 263 20.54 -16.38 1.90
CA MET A 263 20.12 -17.37 2.91
C MET A 263 21.05 -18.60 3.00
N ASN A 264 22.11 -18.65 2.22
CA ASN A 264 23.09 -19.75 2.26
C ASN A 264 23.90 -19.73 3.55
N TRP A 265 24.48 -20.88 3.86
CA TRP A 265 25.44 -20.99 4.95
C TRP A 265 26.75 -20.30 4.59
N ASN A 266 27.27 -19.51 5.53
CA ASN A 266 28.56 -18.84 5.45
C ASN A 266 29.45 -19.29 6.61
N THR A 267 30.75 -19.33 6.37
CA THR A 267 31.74 -19.64 7.40
C THR A 267 32.10 -18.36 8.15
N LEU A 268 32.13 -18.44 9.48
CA LEU A 268 32.62 -17.39 10.38
C LEU A 268 33.91 -17.86 11.01
N GLU A 269 34.96 -17.05 10.91
CA GLU A 269 36.24 -17.26 11.62
C GLU A 269 36.25 -16.41 12.90
N GLY A 270 36.77 -16.95 13.98
CA GLY A 270 36.90 -16.23 15.26
C GLY A 270 35.55 -15.88 15.90
N TYR A 271 34.50 -16.70 15.71
CA TYR A 271 33.21 -16.49 16.32
C TYR A 271 33.28 -16.54 17.85
N VAL A 272 32.75 -15.52 18.52
CA VAL A 272 32.65 -15.48 19.99
C VAL A 272 31.18 -15.81 20.36
N ASP A 273 31.00 -16.86 21.17
CA ASP A 273 29.69 -17.24 21.66
C ASP A 273 29.21 -16.37 22.85
N ASP A 274 27.98 -16.59 23.29
CA ASP A 274 27.37 -15.82 24.39
C ASP A 274 28.08 -16.00 25.75
N ASN A 275 28.92 -17.03 25.86
CA ASN A 275 29.77 -17.27 27.07
C ASN A 275 31.17 -16.64 26.98
N GLY A 276 31.45 -15.93 25.87
CA GLY A 276 32.72 -15.30 25.60
C GLY A 276 33.82 -16.27 25.09
N LYS A 277 33.44 -17.51 24.72
CA LYS A 277 34.38 -18.49 24.14
C LYS A 277 34.58 -18.22 22.64
N VAL A 278 35.84 -18.18 22.24
CA VAL A 278 36.24 -18.01 20.84
C VAL A 278 36.28 -19.35 20.13
N HIS A 279 35.57 -19.48 19.03
CA HIS A 279 35.57 -20.64 18.14
C HIS A 279 36.35 -20.29 16.87
N HIS A 280 37.32 -21.10 16.46
CA HIS A 280 38.10 -20.84 15.26
C HIS A 280 37.20 -20.82 14.00
N VAL A 281 36.20 -21.70 13.95
CA VAL A 281 35.25 -21.82 12.84
C VAL A 281 33.88 -22.05 13.40
N ALA A 282 32.92 -21.29 12.89
CA ALA A 282 31.47 -21.51 13.02
C ALA A 282 30.80 -21.35 11.65
N THR A 283 29.58 -21.80 11.53
CA THR A 283 28.78 -21.56 10.31
C THR A 283 27.51 -20.77 10.68
N THR A 284 27.15 -19.82 9.85
CA THR A 284 25.95 -19.02 10.05
C THR A 284 25.14 -18.89 8.80
N ARG A 285 23.83 -18.76 8.96
CA ARG A 285 22.91 -18.31 7.91
C ARG A 285 21.79 -17.47 8.50
N THR A 286 21.23 -16.60 7.67
CA THR A 286 20.02 -15.83 8.01
C THR A 286 18.87 -16.30 7.10
N ILE A 287 17.72 -16.60 7.69
CA ILE A 287 16.53 -17.00 6.96
C ILE A 287 15.37 -16.06 7.29
N PHE A 288 14.45 -15.89 6.37
CA PHE A 288 13.20 -15.19 6.63
C PHE A 288 12.32 -16.02 7.56
N LYS A 289 11.99 -15.47 8.75
CA LYS A 289 11.03 -16.05 9.69
C LYS A 289 9.61 -15.58 9.41
N GLN A 290 9.48 -14.30 9.07
CA GLN A 290 8.21 -13.67 8.69
C GLN A 290 8.47 -12.69 7.56
N LEU A 291 7.78 -12.90 6.46
CA LEU A 291 7.79 -11.99 5.32
C LEU A 291 6.78 -10.87 5.55
N GLN A 292 7.12 -9.66 5.15
CA GLN A 292 6.27 -8.48 5.24
C GLN A 292 5.42 -8.29 3.97
N PRO A 293 4.23 -7.68 4.06
CA PRO A 293 3.41 -7.39 2.88
C PRO A 293 4.06 -6.47 1.84
N VAL A 294 4.91 -5.54 2.28
CA VAL A 294 5.70 -4.65 1.42
C VAL A 294 7.17 -4.99 1.62
N MET A 295 7.79 -5.60 0.63
CA MET A 295 9.20 -5.97 0.66
C MET A 295 10.04 -4.92 -0.05
N ILE A 296 10.93 -4.28 0.70
CA ILE A 296 11.91 -3.34 0.17
C ILE A 296 13.25 -4.05 0.07
N ILE A 297 13.78 -4.14 -1.14
CA ILE A 297 15.09 -4.71 -1.44
C ILE A 297 16.00 -3.57 -1.88
N SER A 298 17.18 -3.48 -1.32
CA SER A 298 18.24 -2.59 -1.78
C SER A 298 19.48 -3.38 -2.17
N PHE A 299 20.30 -2.80 -3.03
CA PHE A 299 21.57 -3.39 -3.44
C PHE A 299 22.74 -2.59 -2.85
N ASP A 300 23.83 -3.27 -2.53
CA ASP A 300 25.06 -2.65 -2.02
C ASP A 300 25.80 -1.80 -3.08
N LYS A 301 25.51 -2.04 -4.34
CA LYS A 301 26.00 -1.26 -5.51
C LYS A 301 24.98 -1.35 -6.65
N LYS A 302 25.03 -0.40 -7.59
CA LYS A 302 24.25 -0.51 -8.82
C LYS A 302 24.63 -1.75 -9.60
N SER A 303 23.67 -2.39 -10.25
CA SER A 303 23.88 -3.63 -10.95
C SER A 303 23.04 -3.77 -12.21
N ARG A 304 23.56 -4.58 -13.14
CA ARG A 304 22.82 -5.12 -14.29
C ARG A 304 22.17 -6.44 -13.90
N ILE A 305 21.24 -6.38 -12.95
CA ILE A 305 20.49 -7.56 -12.53
C ILE A 305 19.17 -7.63 -13.29
N GLN A 306 18.77 -8.84 -13.67
CA GLN A 306 17.44 -9.07 -14.19
C GLN A 306 16.43 -8.94 -13.05
N VAL A 307 15.64 -7.89 -13.09
CA VAL A 307 14.54 -7.66 -12.16
C VAL A 307 13.31 -8.41 -12.66
N GLU A 308 12.78 -9.26 -11.78
CA GLU A 308 11.55 -10.00 -12.03
C GLU A 308 10.37 -9.17 -11.53
N GLU A 309 9.39 -8.90 -12.40
CA GLU A 309 8.17 -8.19 -11.97
C GLU A 309 7.38 -8.98 -10.94
N ASP A 310 7.47 -10.31 -10.99
CA ASP A 310 6.84 -11.21 -10.03
C ASP A 310 7.90 -12.06 -9.33
N LEU A 311 7.97 -11.96 -8.00
CA LEU A 311 8.81 -12.81 -7.15
C LEU A 311 7.93 -13.86 -6.45
N SER A 312 8.35 -15.13 -6.50
CA SER A 312 7.71 -16.23 -5.79
C SER A 312 8.64 -16.79 -4.72
N PHE A 313 8.22 -16.78 -3.47
CA PHE A 313 8.91 -17.44 -2.36
C PHE A 313 8.42 -18.87 -2.16
N THR A 314 7.12 -19.09 -2.36
CA THR A 314 6.45 -20.39 -2.39
C THR A 314 5.34 -20.34 -3.43
N ASP A 315 4.65 -21.45 -3.65
CA ASP A 315 3.49 -21.48 -4.56
C ASP A 315 2.40 -20.48 -4.12
N ASP A 316 2.28 -20.27 -2.79
CA ASP A 316 1.25 -19.41 -2.19
C ASP A 316 1.74 -17.98 -1.89
N ILE A 317 3.03 -17.73 -1.83
CA ILE A 317 3.60 -16.42 -1.48
C ILE A 317 4.25 -15.80 -2.69
N LYS A 318 3.55 -14.85 -3.30
CA LYS A 318 3.98 -14.14 -4.52
C LYS A 318 3.91 -12.64 -4.30
N TYR A 319 4.90 -11.94 -4.83
CA TYR A 319 5.00 -10.50 -4.81
C TYR A 319 5.01 -9.93 -6.21
N SER A 320 4.47 -8.73 -6.37
CA SER A 320 4.55 -7.95 -7.60
C SER A 320 5.38 -6.70 -7.39
N LEU A 321 6.29 -6.39 -8.31
CA LEU A 321 7.05 -5.16 -8.30
C LEU A 321 6.12 -3.97 -8.52
N GLN A 322 6.18 -2.99 -7.62
CA GLN A 322 5.35 -1.79 -7.64
C GLN A 322 6.14 -0.54 -8.00
N SER A 323 7.34 -0.42 -7.46
CA SER A 323 8.24 0.69 -7.76
C SER A 323 9.69 0.27 -7.63
N CYS A 324 10.58 1.03 -8.26
CA CYS A 324 12.02 0.88 -8.09
C CYS A 324 12.71 2.24 -8.20
N VAL A 325 13.89 2.33 -7.57
CA VAL A 325 14.79 3.47 -7.72
C VAL A 325 15.96 3.03 -8.56
N ILE A 326 16.28 3.85 -9.53
CA ILE A 326 17.42 3.70 -10.42
C ILE A 326 18.52 4.68 -10.01
N HIS A 327 19.76 4.22 -10.05
CA HIS A 327 20.95 5.06 -9.87
C HIS A 327 21.78 5.07 -11.13
N GLU A 328 21.84 6.18 -11.80
CA GLU A 328 22.70 6.40 -12.95
C GLU A 328 23.96 7.17 -12.56
N GLY A 329 25.10 6.88 -13.20
CA GLY A 329 26.36 7.58 -12.95
C GLY A 329 27.35 6.80 -12.07
N VAL A 330 28.21 7.50 -11.36
CA VAL A 330 29.25 6.95 -10.49
C VAL A 330 28.89 7.15 -9.02
N GLN A 331 29.57 6.39 -8.13
CA GLN A 331 29.24 6.36 -6.69
C GLN A 331 29.22 7.75 -6.02
N TRP A 332 29.99 8.72 -6.52
CA TRP A 332 30.14 10.06 -5.91
C TRP A 332 29.53 11.19 -6.75
N GLY A 333 28.74 10.90 -7.77
CA GLY A 333 28.22 11.90 -8.68
C GLY A 333 27.15 11.34 -9.62
N GLY A 334 26.25 10.54 -9.08
CA GLY A 334 25.16 9.94 -9.83
C GLY A 334 23.87 10.75 -9.74
N HIS A 335 22.87 10.25 -10.44
CA HIS A 335 21.51 10.75 -10.45
C HIS A 335 20.54 9.63 -10.08
N TYR A 336 19.55 9.94 -9.23
CA TYR A 336 18.49 9.03 -8.83
C TYR A 336 17.18 9.43 -9.48
N TYR A 337 16.46 8.44 -9.98
CA TYR A 337 15.06 8.61 -10.36
C TYR A 337 14.27 7.35 -9.98
N SER A 338 12.96 7.46 -9.90
CA SER A 338 12.10 6.33 -9.60
C SER A 338 11.34 5.86 -10.83
N MET A 339 10.99 4.59 -10.85
CA MET A 339 10.01 4.06 -11.79
C MET A 339 8.89 3.42 -10.99
N CYS A 340 7.66 3.76 -11.34
CA CYS A 340 6.48 3.28 -10.64
C CYS A 340 5.48 2.68 -11.61
N LYS A 341 4.85 1.60 -11.18
CA LYS A 341 3.80 0.94 -11.95
C LYS A 341 2.47 1.64 -11.70
N PHE A 342 1.82 2.03 -12.78
CA PHE A 342 0.52 2.66 -12.75
C PHE A 342 -0.34 2.18 -13.93
N ASN A 343 -1.53 1.65 -13.67
CA ASN A 343 -2.44 1.07 -14.67
C ASN A 343 -1.71 0.06 -15.60
N ASP A 344 -0.96 -0.86 -15.01
CA ASP A 344 -0.16 -1.90 -15.69
C ASP A 344 0.92 -1.39 -16.65
N LYS A 345 1.24 -0.10 -16.60
CA LYS A 345 2.35 0.53 -17.31
C LYS A 345 3.39 1.04 -16.35
N TRP A 346 4.63 1.11 -16.83
CA TRP A 346 5.74 1.68 -16.08
C TRP A 346 6.01 3.12 -16.49
N TYR A 347 6.23 3.97 -15.50
CA TYR A 347 6.54 5.38 -15.70
C TYR A 347 7.82 5.74 -14.94
N ALA A 348 8.79 6.32 -15.63
CA ALA A 348 9.91 7.00 -15.00
C ALA A 348 9.45 8.34 -14.43
N GLN A 349 9.84 8.60 -13.21
CA GLN A 349 9.62 9.85 -12.49
C GLN A 349 11.00 10.42 -12.16
N ASP A 350 11.52 11.18 -13.12
CA ASP A 350 12.82 11.81 -13.09
C ASP A 350 12.65 13.27 -12.71
N ASP A 351 12.67 13.54 -11.40
CA ASP A 351 12.40 14.84 -10.84
C ASP A 351 11.07 15.42 -11.40
N GLU A 352 11.17 16.45 -12.24
CA GLU A 352 10.02 17.14 -12.84
C GLU A 352 9.42 16.39 -14.04
N HIS A 353 10.13 15.44 -14.59
CA HIS A 353 9.78 14.77 -15.83
C HIS A 353 9.12 13.43 -15.55
N ILE A 354 8.06 13.13 -16.27
CA ILE A 354 7.36 11.87 -16.21
C ILE A 354 7.21 11.33 -17.62
N GLY A 355 7.62 10.09 -17.82
CA GLY A 355 7.52 9.42 -19.12
C GLY A 355 7.22 7.94 -18.99
N GLU A 356 6.43 7.39 -19.92
CA GLU A 356 6.22 5.93 -20.01
C GLU A 356 7.52 5.25 -20.43
N VAL A 357 7.89 4.15 -19.76
CA VAL A 357 9.16 3.43 -19.99
C VAL A 357 8.92 1.93 -20.07
N ASN A 358 9.88 1.23 -20.69
CA ASN A 358 9.91 -0.22 -20.72
C ASN A 358 10.90 -0.73 -19.68
N LEU A 359 10.44 -1.41 -18.65
CA LEU A 359 11.27 -1.92 -17.56
C LEU A 359 12.43 -2.83 -18.05
N LYS A 360 12.26 -3.54 -19.16
CA LYS A 360 13.27 -4.48 -19.69
C LYS A 360 14.51 -3.80 -20.29
N GLU A 361 14.43 -2.51 -20.52
CA GLU A 361 15.50 -1.73 -21.15
C GLU A 361 16.32 -0.94 -20.14
N ILE A 362 16.04 -1.12 -18.84
CA ILE A 362 16.60 -0.31 -17.78
C ILE A 362 17.69 -1.08 -17.03
N ASP A 363 18.79 -0.38 -16.77
CA ASP A 363 19.91 -0.81 -15.92
C ASP A 363 20.01 0.10 -14.69
N GLY A 364 20.84 -0.26 -13.72
CA GLY A 364 21.15 0.60 -12.58
C GLY A 364 20.17 0.52 -11.44
N TYR A 365 19.44 -0.58 -11.31
CA TYR A 365 18.56 -0.83 -10.19
C TYR A 365 19.30 -0.71 -8.85
N TYR A 366 18.72 0.07 -7.93
CA TYR A 366 19.29 0.33 -6.61
C TYR A 366 18.33 -0.06 -5.48
N ILE A 367 17.05 0.28 -5.60
CA ILE A 367 16.01 -0.14 -4.65
C ILE A 367 14.84 -0.72 -5.45
N LEU A 368 14.27 -1.82 -4.94
CA LEU A 368 13.06 -2.45 -5.47
C LEU A 368 12.02 -2.53 -4.37
N ILE A 369 10.78 -2.20 -4.69
CA ILE A 369 9.65 -2.29 -3.76
C ILE A 369 8.61 -3.23 -4.35
N TYR A 370 8.43 -4.36 -3.66
CA TYR A 370 7.47 -5.39 -4.02
C TYR A 370 6.29 -5.39 -3.05
N ILE A 371 5.11 -5.67 -3.56
CA ILE A 371 3.90 -5.81 -2.76
C ILE A 371 3.38 -7.23 -2.87
N LEU A 372 3.03 -7.84 -1.73
CA LEU A 372 2.45 -9.17 -1.63
C LEU A 372 1.13 -9.21 -2.42
N LYS A 373 1.02 -10.15 -3.37
CA LYS A 373 -0.23 -10.38 -4.09
C LYS A 373 -1.25 -11.00 -3.14
N ASN A 374 -2.41 -10.38 -3.02
CA ASN A 374 -3.56 -11.01 -2.36
C ASN A 374 -3.98 -12.24 -3.18
N GLN A 375 -4.14 -13.36 -2.53
CA GLN A 375 -4.73 -14.57 -3.09
C GLN A 375 -6.23 -14.40 -3.32
#